data_fcd7f4ba200e6e09646234101ef8d755
#
_entry.id   fcd7f4ba200e6e09646234101ef8d755
#
_cell.length_a   1.000
_cell.length_b   1.000
_cell.length_c   1.000
_cell.angle_alpha   90.00
_cell.angle_beta   90.00
_cell.angle_gamma   90.00
#
_symmetry.space_group_name_H-M   'P 1'
#
loop_
_entity.id
_entity.type
_entity.pdbx_description
1 polymer ?
#
loop_
_entity_poly.entity_id
_entity_poly.type
_entity_poly.pdbx_seq_one_letter_code
_entity_poly.pdbx_strand_id
1 'polypeptide(L)'
;MQLYLIDTGYFYADGGAMFGAIPKTSWCRRYKSDEMNSCVLAMRTLVIKDDDGRVILVDNGAGDKHLKPLGYYRFFGMQDLSEALRAIGIRPEEVTDMVFTHLHFDHCGYTTQQSPDGLRLAFPNATHWVSRTQWENFCQPH
;
A
#
# COMPACT_ATOMS: atom_id res chain seq x y z
N MET A 1 3.89 4.16 -23.16
CA MET A 1 3.82 3.81 -21.71
C MET A 1 3.66 5.07 -20.90
N GLN A 2 2.73 5.08 -19.92
CA GLN A 2 2.47 6.19 -18.99
C GLN A 2 2.66 5.68 -17.54
N LEU A 3 3.24 6.52 -16.69
CA LEU A 3 3.48 6.21 -15.29
C LEU A 3 2.81 7.27 -14.41
N TYR A 4 2.11 6.82 -13.37
CA TYR A 4 1.54 7.71 -12.35
C TYR A 4 1.95 7.21 -10.97
N LEU A 5 2.12 8.13 -10.04
CA LEU A 5 2.35 7.83 -8.64
C LEU A 5 1.20 8.39 -7.82
N ILE A 6 0.49 7.52 -7.10
CA ILE A 6 -0.65 7.88 -6.26
C ILE A 6 -0.25 7.71 -4.80
N ASP A 7 -0.32 8.78 -4.01
CA ASP A 7 -0.23 8.70 -2.57
C ASP A 7 -1.57 8.20 -2.00
N THR A 8 -1.59 7.01 -1.41
CA THR A 8 -2.80 6.39 -0.84
C THR A 8 -3.01 6.74 0.62
N GLY A 9 -2.07 7.44 1.24
CA GLY A 9 -2.13 7.92 2.61
C GLY A 9 -0.79 7.86 3.32
N TYR A 10 -0.82 8.20 4.60
CA TYR A 10 0.36 8.27 5.46
C TYR A 10 0.06 7.62 6.80
N PHE A 11 1.12 7.18 7.47
CA PHE A 11 1.05 6.63 8.82
C PHE A 11 2.34 6.91 9.60
N TYR A 12 2.28 6.72 10.92
CA TYR A 12 3.44 6.83 11.78
C TYR A 12 3.95 5.44 12.15
N ALA A 13 5.26 5.25 12.09
CA ALA A 13 5.91 4.03 12.54
C ALA A 13 7.17 4.35 13.36
N ASP A 14 7.53 3.47 14.28
CA ASP A 14 8.73 3.64 15.10
C ASP A 14 9.99 3.64 14.22
N GLY A 15 10.80 4.70 14.35
CA GLY A 15 12.02 4.85 13.56
C GLY A 15 13.07 3.77 13.85
N GLY A 16 13.07 3.20 15.06
CA GLY A 16 13.95 2.08 15.39
C GLY A 16 13.57 0.81 14.63
N ALA A 17 12.27 0.54 14.49
CA ALA A 17 11.79 -0.56 13.67
C ALA A 17 12.07 -0.35 12.18
N MET A 18 11.87 0.89 11.69
CA MET A 18 12.02 1.19 10.25
C MET A 18 13.47 1.24 9.80
N PHE A 19 14.37 1.81 10.62
CA PHE A 19 15.78 1.99 10.23
C PHE A 19 16.70 0.89 10.79
N GLY A 20 16.15 -0.06 11.53
CA GLY A 20 16.84 -1.27 11.99
C GLY A 20 18.10 -0.97 12.77
N ALA A 21 19.22 -1.58 12.37
CA ALA A 21 20.51 -1.45 13.05
C ALA A 21 21.20 -0.09 12.87
N ILE A 22 20.65 0.84 12.06
CA ILE A 22 21.25 2.16 11.86
C ILE A 22 20.97 3.02 13.10
N PRO A 23 22.01 3.58 13.77
CA PRO A 23 21.80 4.42 14.95
C PRO A 23 20.92 5.63 14.66
N LYS A 24 20.04 5.99 15.61
CA LYS A 24 19.14 7.17 15.48
C LYS A 24 19.93 8.45 15.17
N THR A 25 21.07 8.64 15.80
CA THR A 25 21.95 9.81 15.56
C THR A 25 22.41 9.95 14.09
N SER A 26 22.36 8.86 13.33
CA SER A 26 22.69 8.85 11.91
C SER A 26 21.47 9.11 11.03
N TRP A 27 20.39 8.36 11.21
CA TRP A 27 19.22 8.48 10.34
C TRP A 27 18.38 9.75 10.62
N CYS A 28 18.29 10.23 11.87
CA CYS A 28 17.51 11.42 12.22
C CYS A 28 18.02 12.73 11.58
N ARG A 29 19.24 12.73 11.03
CA ARG A 29 19.76 13.84 10.24
C ARG A 29 19.04 14.03 8.90
N ARG A 30 18.45 12.93 8.38
CA ARG A 30 17.77 12.91 7.08
C ARG A 30 16.28 12.68 7.19
N TYR A 31 15.83 12.00 8.26
CA TYR A 31 14.45 11.63 8.46
C TYR A 31 13.99 12.06 9.87
N LYS A 32 13.00 12.95 9.91
CA LYS A 32 12.51 13.48 11.18
C LYS A 32 11.68 12.44 11.95
N SER A 33 11.82 12.40 13.26
CA SER A 33 10.94 11.67 14.16
C SER A 33 10.34 12.61 15.22
N ASP A 34 9.20 12.23 15.75
CA ASP A 34 8.60 12.90 16.91
C ASP A 34 9.27 12.46 18.23
N GLU A 35 8.74 12.95 19.36
CA GLU A 35 9.25 12.63 20.71
C GLU A 35 9.13 11.14 21.05
N MET A 36 8.16 10.45 20.45
CA MET A 36 7.94 9.01 20.58
C MET A 36 8.78 8.18 19.59
N ASN A 37 9.76 8.77 18.92
CA ASN A 37 10.56 8.14 17.88
C ASN A 37 9.78 7.74 16.62
N SER A 38 8.55 8.23 16.44
CA SER A 38 7.73 7.88 15.28
C SER A 38 8.09 8.74 14.07
N CYS A 39 8.19 8.10 12.92
CA CYS A 39 8.43 8.72 11.62
C CYS A 39 7.17 8.62 10.74
N VAL A 40 6.95 9.63 9.91
CA VAL A 40 5.87 9.59 8.91
C VAL A 40 6.31 8.75 7.72
N LEU A 41 5.54 7.75 7.36
CA LEU A 41 5.72 6.95 6.15
C LEU A 41 4.58 7.21 5.16
N ALA A 42 4.91 7.23 3.88
CA ALA A 42 3.93 7.37 2.81
C ALA A 42 3.63 6.01 2.19
N MET A 43 2.35 5.75 1.97
CA MET A 43 1.88 4.61 1.18
C MET A 43 1.65 5.09 -0.25
N ARG A 44 2.26 4.40 -1.22
CA ARG A 44 2.21 4.80 -2.63
C ARG A 44 1.90 3.62 -3.53
N THR A 45 1.06 3.90 -4.52
CA THR A 45 0.81 2.98 -5.63
C THR A 45 1.48 3.53 -6.88
N LEU A 46 2.32 2.73 -7.53
CA LEU A 46 2.76 3.02 -8.88
C LEU A 46 1.75 2.43 -9.86
N VAL A 47 1.26 3.27 -10.77
CA VAL A 47 0.38 2.87 -11.87
C VAL A 47 1.18 2.90 -13.16
N ILE A 48 1.18 1.80 -13.88
CA ILE A 48 1.83 1.65 -15.19
C ILE A 48 0.73 1.35 -16.22
N LYS A 49 0.53 2.25 -17.16
CA LYS A 49 -0.34 2.01 -18.33
C LYS A 49 0.55 1.81 -19.55
N ASP A 50 0.60 0.60 -20.06
CA ASP A 50 1.43 0.31 -21.24
C ASP A 50 0.69 0.59 -22.55
N ASP A 51 1.43 0.48 -23.66
CA ASP A 51 0.88 0.75 -24.99
C ASP A 51 0.03 -0.43 -25.52
N ASP A 52 0.12 -1.60 -24.88
CA ASP A 52 -0.66 -2.79 -25.20
C ASP A 52 -2.00 -2.85 -24.44
N GLY A 53 -2.31 -1.80 -23.67
CA GLY A 53 -3.57 -1.65 -22.94
C GLY A 53 -3.58 -2.30 -21.56
N ARG A 54 -2.43 -2.78 -21.06
CA ARG A 54 -2.32 -3.28 -19.68
C ARG A 54 -2.27 -2.12 -18.70
N VAL A 55 -2.95 -2.30 -17.58
CA VAL A 55 -2.93 -1.39 -16.43
C VAL A 55 -2.40 -2.18 -15.23
N ILE A 56 -1.18 -1.89 -14.84
CA ILE A 56 -0.46 -2.60 -13.79
C ILE A 56 -0.34 -1.69 -12.58
N LEU A 57 -0.75 -2.16 -11.41
CA LEU A 57 -0.53 -1.49 -10.14
C LEU A 57 0.59 -2.19 -9.37
N VAL A 58 1.48 -1.42 -8.75
CA VAL A 58 2.47 -1.95 -7.79
C VAL A 58 2.12 -1.40 -6.42
N ASP A 59 1.80 -2.30 -5.49
CA ASP A 59 1.24 -2.06 -4.16
C ASP A 59 -0.06 -1.24 -4.18
N ASN A 60 -0.83 -1.25 -3.11
CA ASN A 60 -2.14 -0.58 -3.10
C ASN A 60 -2.53 0.11 -1.79
N GLY A 61 -1.58 0.29 -0.87
CA GLY A 61 -1.83 0.95 0.40
C GLY A 61 -2.60 0.10 1.41
N ALA A 62 -2.97 0.71 2.53
CA ALA A 62 -3.64 0.03 3.65
C ALA A 62 -5.15 -0.19 3.43
N GLY A 63 -5.78 0.62 2.56
CA GLY A 63 -7.24 0.68 2.51
C GLY A 63 -7.83 1.24 3.81
N ASP A 64 -9.11 1.00 4.02
CA ASP A 64 -9.86 1.54 5.18
C ASP A 64 -10.30 0.48 6.20
N LYS A 65 -10.44 -0.78 5.78
CA LYS A 65 -11.05 -1.85 6.59
C LYS A 65 -10.31 -2.21 7.89
N HIS A 66 -9.01 -1.91 7.96
CA HIS A 66 -8.16 -2.23 9.12
C HIS A 66 -7.63 -1.01 9.87
N LEU A 67 -8.04 0.22 9.51
CA LEU A 67 -7.53 1.44 10.16
C LEU A 67 -7.85 1.47 11.65
N LYS A 68 -9.04 1.02 12.06
CA LYS A 68 -9.45 1.03 13.47
C LYS A 68 -8.60 0.09 14.33
N PRO A 69 -8.45 -1.21 14.03
CA PRO A 69 -7.59 -2.10 14.82
C PRO A 69 -6.10 -1.72 14.74
N LEU A 70 -5.66 -1.08 13.67
CA LEU A 70 -4.30 -0.59 13.49
C LEU A 70 -4.13 0.88 13.88
N GLY A 71 -5.03 1.45 14.68
CA GLY A 71 -5.07 2.88 15.02
C GLY A 71 -3.81 3.44 15.70
N TYR A 72 -2.97 2.58 16.29
CA TYR A 72 -1.68 2.98 16.84
C TYR A 72 -0.69 3.53 15.78
N TYR A 73 -0.90 3.22 14.50
CA TYR A 73 -0.16 3.81 13.38
C TYR A 73 -0.61 5.25 13.05
N ARG A 74 -1.67 5.77 13.66
CA ARG A 74 -2.12 7.16 13.48
C ARG A 74 -2.24 7.56 12.01
N PHE A 75 -2.98 6.79 11.21
CA PHE A 75 -3.19 7.04 9.77
C PHE A 75 -3.76 8.43 9.51
N PHE A 76 -3.32 9.08 8.45
CA PHE A 76 -3.84 10.37 8.00
C PHE A 76 -3.69 10.54 6.48
N GLY A 77 -4.43 11.51 5.91
CA GLY A 77 -4.39 11.78 4.47
C GLY A 77 -4.78 10.57 3.60
N MET A 78 -5.62 9.67 4.14
CA MET A 78 -6.06 8.48 3.44
C MET A 78 -6.89 8.86 2.22
N GLN A 79 -6.60 8.22 1.09
CA GLN A 79 -7.32 8.38 -0.17
C GLN A 79 -7.89 7.04 -0.62
N ASP A 80 -9.07 7.07 -1.19
CA ASP A 80 -9.63 5.91 -1.89
C ASP A 80 -8.90 5.71 -3.22
N LEU A 81 -8.22 4.57 -3.36
CA LEU A 81 -7.42 4.29 -4.55
C LEU A 81 -8.29 4.16 -5.81
N SER A 82 -9.52 3.66 -5.70
CA SER A 82 -10.43 3.57 -6.83
C SER A 82 -10.85 4.96 -7.34
N GLU A 83 -11.11 5.90 -6.43
CA GLU A 83 -11.39 7.30 -6.81
C GLU A 83 -10.16 7.99 -7.41
N ALA A 84 -8.98 7.77 -6.85
CA ALA A 84 -7.74 8.31 -7.39
C ALA A 84 -7.42 7.77 -8.80
N LEU A 85 -7.69 6.49 -9.06
CA LEU A 85 -7.57 5.90 -10.39
C LEU A 85 -8.56 6.52 -11.38
N ARG A 86 -9.83 6.70 -10.98
CA ARG A 86 -10.85 7.38 -11.83
C ARG A 86 -10.45 8.80 -12.19
N ALA A 87 -9.81 9.52 -11.28
CA ALA A 87 -9.34 10.89 -11.52
C ALA A 87 -8.27 10.97 -12.64
N ILE A 88 -7.52 9.88 -12.89
CA ILE A 88 -6.57 9.77 -14.01
C ILE A 88 -7.13 8.95 -15.20
N GLY A 89 -8.47 8.74 -15.23
CA GLY A 89 -9.16 8.08 -16.33
C GLY A 89 -9.01 6.57 -16.36
N ILE A 90 -8.78 5.92 -15.22
CA ILE A 90 -8.69 4.47 -15.11
C ILE A 90 -9.80 3.97 -14.16
N ARG A 91 -10.61 3.05 -14.63
CA ARG A 91 -11.60 2.36 -13.77
C ARG A 91 -10.95 1.16 -13.08
N PRO A 92 -11.36 0.81 -11.85
CA PRO A 92 -10.83 -0.36 -11.15
C PRO A 92 -10.91 -1.67 -11.95
N GLU A 93 -11.96 -1.81 -12.76
CA GLU A 93 -12.20 -2.98 -13.60
C GLU A 93 -11.24 -3.07 -14.81
N GLU A 94 -10.53 -1.99 -15.13
CA GLU A 94 -9.52 -1.93 -16.20
C GLU A 94 -8.13 -2.35 -15.71
N VAL A 95 -7.93 -2.48 -14.40
CA VAL A 95 -6.67 -2.97 -13.84
C VAL A 95 -6.49 -4.44 -14.23
N THR A 96 -5.41 -4.73 -14.94
CA THR A 96 -5.09 -6.07 -15.42
C THR A 96 -4.18 -6.86 -14.51
N ASP A 97 -3.32 -6.15 -13.78
CA ASP A 97 -2.30 -6.74 -12.91
C ASP A 97 -2.14 -5.94 -11.61
N MET A 98 -2.13 -6.65 -10.49
CA MET A 98 -1.80 -6.13 -9.17
C MET A 98 -0.54 -6.83 -8.68
N VAL A 99 0.58 -6.11 -8.59
CA VAL A 99 1.88 -6.64 -8.19
C VAL A 99 2.19 -6.20 -6.77
N PHE A 100 2.49 -7.14 -5.88
CA PHE A 100 2.89 -6.83 -4.52
C PHE A 100 4.40 -6.96 -4.34
N THR A 101 5.03 -5.90 -3.83
CA THR A 101 6.42 -5.96 -3.38
C THR A 101 6.54 -6.91 -2.21
N HIS A 102 5.58 -6.84 -1.28
CA HIS A 102 5.42 -7.74 -0.15
C HIS A 102 4.00 -7.61 0.47
N LEU A 103 3.65 -8.49 1.43
CA LEU A 103 2.28 -8.60 1.96
C LEU A 103 2.12 -7.94 3.34
N HIS A 104 2.75 -6.78 3.60
CA HIS A 104 2.40 -5.96 4.74
C HIS A 104 1.14 -5.13 4.46
N PHE A 105 0.43 -4.73 5.53
CA PHE A 105 -0.87 -4.06 5.44
C PHE A 105 -0.85 -2.78 4.60
N ASP A 106 0.26 -2.04 4.64
CA ASP A 106 0.47 -0.77 3.96
C ASP A 106 0.81 -0.92 2.46
N HIS A 107 0.97 -2.16 2.00
CA HIS A 107 1.24 -2.51 0.60
C HIS A 107 0.11 -3.31 -0.07
N CYS A 108 -0.66 -4.10 0.71
CA CYS A 108 -1.69 -4.98 0.15
C CYS A 108 -3.09 -4.78 0.76
N GLY A 109 -3.26 -3.82 1.66
CA GLY A 109 -4.49 -3.65 2.43
C GLY A 109 -5.72 -3.30 1.58
N TYR A 110 -5.55 -2.56 0.49
CA TYR A 110 -6.65 -2.19 -0.41
C TYR A 110 -7.07 -3.31 -1.38
N THR A 111 -6.39 -4.46 -1.38
CA THR A 111 -6.70 -5.61 -2.26
C THR A 111 -8.16 -6.06 -2.14
N THR A 112 -8.71 -5.99 -0.93
CA THR A 112 -10.11 -6.28 -0.67
C THR A 112 -10.82 -5.11 0.01
N GLN A 113 -12.07 -4.92 -0.32
CA GLN A 113 -12.95 -3.90 0.25
C GLN A 113 -14.13 -4.55 0.95
N GLN A 114 -14.65 -3.89 1.99
CA GLN A 114 -15.87 -4.30 2.66
C GLN A 114 -17.08 -4.03 1.75
N SER A 115 -17.99 -4.97 1.64
CA SER A 115 -19.27 -4.83 0.97
C SER A 115 -20.40 -5.42 1.84
N PRO A 116 -21.68 -5.16 1.55
CA PRO A 116 -22.80 -5.75 2.29
C PRO A 116 -22.76 -7.28 2.33
N ASP A 117 -22.26 -7.90 1.26
CA ASP A 117 -22.20 -9.35 1.11
C ASP A 117 -20.86 -9.95 1.60
N GLY A 118 -20.01 -9.16 2.24
CA GLY A 118 -18.69 -9.55 2.73
C GLY A 118 -17.55 -8.87 2.00
N LEU A 119 -16.36 -9.49 1.96
CA LEU A 119 -15.20 -8.93 1.28
C LEU A 119 -15.29 -9.18 -0.23
N ARG A 120 -14.97 -8.15 -1.02
CA ARG A 120 -14.82 -8.23 -2.47
C ARG A 120 -13.43 -7.75 -2.90
N LEU A 121 -12.93 -8.21 -4.04
CA LEU A 121 -11.71 -7.68 -4.64
C LEU A 121 -11.92 -6.24 -5.10
N ALA A 122 -10.96 -5.37 -4.81
CA ALA A 122 -10.96 -3.98 -5.28
C ALA A 122 -10.75 -3.91 -6.80
N PHE A 123 -9.97 -4.85 -7.35
CA PHE A 123 -9.63 -4.97 -8.76
C PHE A 123 -10.04 -6.36 -9.27
N PRO A 124 -11.32 -6.56 -9.61
CA PRO A 124 -11.89 -7.90 -9.83
C PRO A 124 -11.31 -8.63 -11.06
N ASN A 125 -10.80 -7.88 -12.05
CA ASN A 125 -10.26 -8.45 -13.29
C ASN A 125 -8.73 -8.59 -13.26
N ALA A 126 -8.07 -8.14 -12.18
CA ALA A 126 -6.62 -8.14 -12.10
C ALA A 126 -6.08 -9.54 -11.72
N THR A 127 -5.01 -9.95 -12.39
CA THR A 127 -4.15 -11.02 -11.87
C THR A 127 -3.30 -10.47 -10.73
N HIS A 128 -3.31 -11.14 -9.58
CA HIS A 128 -2.54 -10.72 -8.40
C HIS A 128 -1.22 -11.49 -8.35
N TRP A 129 -0.13 -10.74 -8.36
CA TRP A 129 1.24 -11.26 -8.41
C TRP A 129 1.94 -11.03 -7.07
N VAL A 130 2.47 -12.10 -6.52
CA VAL A 130 3.27 -12.06 -5.29
C VAL A 130 4.42 -13.07 -5.40
N SER A 131 5.56 -12.79 -4.77
CA SER A 131 6.64 -13.78 -4.76
C SER A 131 6.24 -15.02 -3.95
N ARG A 132 6.71 -16.19 -4.36
CA ARG A 132 6.45 -17.45 -3.65
C ARG A 132 6.82 -17.36 -2.17
N THR A 133 7.99 -16.81 -1.86
CA THR A 133 8.45 -16.66 -0.48
C THR A 133 7.51 -15.80 0.38
N GLN A 134 6.99 -14.69 -0.18
CA GLN A 134 6.02 -13.85 0.54
C GLN A 134 4.71 -14.58 0.78
N TRP A 135 4.23 -15.33 -0.20
CA TRP A 135 3.02 -16.12 -0.08
C TRP A 135 3.16 -17.23 0.97
N GLU A 136 4.26 -17.98 0.94
CA GLU A 136 4.55 -19.04 1.91
C GLU A 136 4.62 -18.48 3.34
N ASN A 137 5.34 -17.37 3.57
CA ASN A 137 5.43 -16.70 4.86
C ASN A 137 4.07 -16.17 5.34
N PHE A 138 3.23 -15.70 4.44
CA PHE A 138 1.90 -15.21 4.77
C PHE A 138 0.97 -16.36 5.20
N CYS A 139 1.02 -17.50 4.50
CA CYS A 139 0.19 -18.67 4.80
C CYS A 139 0.65 -19.43 6.06
N GLN A 140 1.94 -19.38 6.36
CA GLN A 140 2.55 -20.09 7.49
C GLN A 140 3.49 -19.15 8.25
N PRO A 141 2.95 -18.15 8.98
CA PRO A 141 3.77 -17.23 9.75
C PRO A 141 4.50 -17.98 10.86
N HIS A 142 5.81 -17.70 10.99
CA HIS A 142 6.69 -18.29 12.01
C HIS A 142 6.47 -17.65 13.37
#